data_ec5b2ea30e3b0ab5bdde194ba4f4f1ec
#
_entry.id   ec5b2ea30e3b0ab5bdde194ba4f4f1ec
#
_cell.length_a   1.000
_cell.length_b   1.000
_cell.length_c   1.000
_cell.angle_alpha   90.00
_cell.angle_beta   90.00
_cell.angle_gamma   90.00
#
_symmetry.space_group_name_H-M   'P 1'
#
loop_
_entity.id
_entity.type
_entity.pdbx_description
1 polymer ?
#
loop_
_entity_poly.entity_id
_entity_poly.type
_entity_poly.pdbx_seq_one_letter_code
_entity_poly.pdbx_strand_id
1 'polypeptide(L)'
;LVRQGVELARREQCDLVIAFGGGSAIDAGKAIAALLTNDGELGDYLEVIGKGQPLRHPSVPFIAVPTTAGTGSEVTRNAVLASPEHRVKVSLRSPLMLPRLAVVDPELTLELPPAVTASTGLDALTQLIEPYVSIRANLLTDGFCLEGMRRVSRSLRRAYHSGHDITAREDMSLASLLGGLALANAGLGVVHGFAAPVGGMFDAPHGAICAALLPHGMAINIRASRARAPEGETLRRYETVARLLTGEPGAVAEEGIEWIRQLCQELQIPPLSSYGIQERDVPTLVEKASRASSTKGNPITLTRDELRQLLNSAL
;
A
#
# COMPACT_ATOMS: atom_id res chain seq x y z
N LEU A 1 14.68 -8.35 14.40
CA LEU A 1 13.79 -9.43 13.98
C LEU A 1 14.33 -10.19 12.75
N VAL A 2 14.52 -9.55 11.57
CA VAL A 2 14.97 -10.25 10.33
C VAL A 2 16.33 -10.91 10.54
N ARG A 3 17.34 -10.21 11.09
CA ARG A 3 18.67 -10.80 11.39
C ARG A 3 18.55 -12.04 12.27
N GLN A 4 17.79 -11.96 13.36
CA GLN A 4 17.56 -13.10 14.27
C GLN A 4 16.89 -14.29 13.55
N GLY A 5 15.91 -13.98 12.66
CA GLY A 5 15.27 -15.01 11.84
C GLY A 5 16.25 -15.70 10.87
N VAL A 6 17.14 -14.94 10.24
CA VAL A 6 18.19 -15.51 9.36
C VAL A 6 19.17 -16.38 10.14
N GLU A 7 19.64 -15.90 11.30
CA GLU A 7 20.56 -16.67 12.17
C GLU A 7 19.92 -17.99 12.63
N LEU A 8 18.66 -17.92 13.09
CA LEU A 8 17.91 -19.10 13.49
C LEU A 8 17.75 -20.09 12.32
N ALA A 9 17.28 -19.60 11.18
CA ALA A 9 17.01 -20.46 10.03
C ALA A 9 18.29 -21.10 9.47
N ARG A 10 19.44 -20.40 9.50
CA ARG A 10 20.73 -20.96 9.12
C ARG A 10 21.19 -22.04 10.10
N ARG A 11 21.04 -21.79 11.40
CA ARG A 11 21.41 -22.77 12.45
C ARG A 11 20.59 -24.06 12.33
N GLU A 12 19.29 -23.93 12.08
CA GLU A 12 18.37 -25.06 11.94
C GLU A 12 18.33 -25.63 10.52
N GLN A 13 19.17 -25.12 9.60
CA GLN A 13 19.28 -25.59 8.20
C GLN A 13 17.93 -25.55 7.45
N CYS A 14 17.13 -24.50 7.66
CA CYS A 14 15.84 -24.37 6.98
C CYS A 14 16.02 -24.14 5.47
N ASP A 15 15.30 -24.88 4.66
CA ASP A 15 15.30 -24.83 3.20
C ASP A 15 13.99 -24.25 2.61
N LEU A 16 13.05 -23.87 3.49
CA LEU A 16 11.75 -23.28 3.17
C LEU A 16 11.40 -22.24 4.23
N VAL A 17 10.78 -21.14 3.83
CA VAL A 17 10.20 -20.14 4.74
C VAL A 17 8.71 -20.01 4.48
N ILE A 18 7.90 -20.10 5.53
CA ILE A 18 6.47 -19.85 5.50
C ILE A 18 6.21 -18.61 6.36
N ALA A 19 5.63 -17.56 5.77
CA ALA A 19 5.19 -16.39 6.52
C ALA A 19 3.66 -16.42 6.68
N PHE A 20 3.22 -16.50 7.92
CA PHE A 20 1.82 -16.47 8.32
C PHE A 20 1.57 -15.19 9.12
N GLY A 21 0.77 -14.26 8.58
CA GLY A 21 0.49 -12.99 9.23
C GLY A 21 0.17 -11.85 8.26
N GLY A 22 0.15 -10.62 8.76
CA GLY A 22 -0.04 -9.43 7.96
C GLY A 22 1.19 -9.07 7.12
N GLY A 23 1.11 -7.96 6.37
CA GLY A 23 2.17 -7.52 5.46
C GLY A 23 3.56 -7.46 6.09
N SER A 24 3.68 -7.03 7.36
CA SER A 24 4.98 -6.97 8.06
C SER A 24 5.60 -8.35 8.28
N ALA A 25 4.77 -9.38 8.56
CA ALA A 25 5.25 -10.76 8.72
C ALA A 25 5.70 -11.33 7.37
N ILE A 26 4.91 -11.08 6.32
CA ILE A 26 5.24 -11.52 4.95
C ILE A 26 6.53 -10.84 4.48
N ASP A 27 6.69 -9.54 4.69
CA ASP A 27 7.90 -8.82 4.30
C ASP A 27 9.14 -9.29 5.06
N ALA A 28 9.01 -9.54 6.38
CA ALA A 28 10.09 -10.14 7.15
C ALA A 28 10.46 -11.54 6.62
N GLY A 29 9.47 -12.38 6.33
CA GLY A 29 9.68 -13.72 5.76
C GLY A 29 10.38 -13.68 4.40
N LYS A 30 9.99 -12.77 3.49
CA LYS A 30 10.67 -12.57 2.21
C LYS A 30 12.15 -12.20 2.39
N ALA A 31 12.43 -11.26 3.31
CA ALA A 31 13.80 -10.84 3.59
C ALA A 31 14.62 -12.00 4.19
N ILE A 32 14.06 -12.77 5.11
CA ILE A 32 14.71 -13.98 5.67
C ILE A 32 14.99 -14.99 4.55
N ALA A 33 14.00 -15.35 3.75
CA ALA A 33 14.14 -16.31 2.66
C ALA A 33 15.23 -15.87 1.65
N ALA A 34 15.33 -14.57 1.36
CA ALA A 34 16.35 -14.04 0.46
C ALA A 34 17.76 -14.13 1.05
N LEU A 35 17.91 -13.82 2.33
CA LEU A 35 19.22 -13.81 3.01
C LEU A 35 19.73 -15.21 3.37
N LEU A 36 18.92 -16.26 3.24
CA LEU A 36 19.40 -17.64 3.40
C LEU A 36 20.27 -18.11 2.24
N THR A 37 20.07 -17.56 1.05
CA THR A 37 20.80 -17.93 -0.18
C THR A 37 21.75 -16.84 -0.67
N ASN A 38 21.72 -15.66 -0.05
CA ASN A 38 22.58 -14.54 -0.43
C ASN A 38 23.47 -14.16 0.76
N ASP A 39 24.78 -14.10 0.50
CA ASP A 39 25.78 -13.79 1.50
C ASP A 39 25.77 -12.27 1.83
N GLY A 40 26.26 -11.95 3.04
CA GLY A 40 26.34 -10.56 3.52
C GLY A 40 25.25 -10.23 4.54
N GLU A 41 25.18 -8.95 4.85
CA GLU A 41 24.27 -8.41 5.85
C GLU A 41 23.01 -7.81 5.21
N LEU A 42 21.92 -7.72 5.97
CA LEU A 42 20.68 -7.07 5.51
C LEU A 42 20.93 -5.66 4.95
N GLY A 43 21.85 -4.90 5.59
CA GLY A 43 22.23 -3.54 5.16
C GLY A 43 22.89 -3.48 3.78
N ASP A 44 23.43 -4.58 3.27
CA ASP A 44 24.02 -4.59 1.94
C ASP A 44 22.95 -4.49 0.83
N TYR A 45 21.74 -4.96 1.11
CA TYR A 45 20.66 -5.08 0.14
C TYR A 45 19.57 -4.00 0.26
N LEU A 46 19.49 -3.30 1.41
CA LEU A 46 18.47 -2.27 1.63
C LEU A 46 18.71 -1.06 0.74
N GLU A 47 17.61 -0.55 0.15
CA GLU A 47 17.60 0.74 -0.55
C GLU A 47 17.80 1.89 0.46
N VAL A 48 18.23 3.05 0.00
CA VAL A 48 18.32 4.34 0.71
C VAL A 48 19.33 4.38 1.85
N ILE A 49 19.25 3.49 2.85
CA ILE A 49 20.13 3.46 4.03
C ILE A 49 21.20 2.38 3.94
N GLY A 50 21.11 1.49 2.97
CA GLY A 50 22.04 0.42 2.72
C GLY A 50 22.83 0.64 1.44
N LYS A 51 23.51 -0.42 0.97
CA LYS A 51 24.31 -0.37 -0.26
C LYS A 51 23.47 -0.61 -1.53
N GLY A 52 22.23 -1.06 -1.38
CA GLY A 52 21.33 -1.35 -2.51
C GLY A 52 21.84 -2.41 -3.48
N GLN A 53 22.64 -3.36 -3.00
CA GLN A 53 23.19 -4.43 -3.83
C GLN A 53 22.07 -5.34 -4.35
N PRO A 54 22.16 -5.81 -5.59
CA PRO A 54 21.21 -6.79 -6.09
C PRO A 54 21.43 -8.17 -5.43
N LEU A 55 20.31 -8.90 -5.22
CA LEU A 55 20.40 -10.32 -4.88
C LEU A 55 21.03 -11.07 -6.06
N ARG A 56 21.90 -12.05 -5.77
CA ARG A 56 22.60 -12.87 -6.76
C ARG A 56 21.92 -14.22 -6.99
N HIS A 57 21.27 -14.73 -5.95
CA HIS A 57 20.62 -16.04 -5.94
C HIS A 57 19.13 -15.90 -5.63
N PRO A 58 18.26 -16.74 -6.21
CA PRO A 58 16.86 -16.84 -5.78
C PRO A 58 16.78 -17.12 -4.28
N SER A 59 15.77 -16.56 -3.62
CA SER A 59 15.46 -16.92 -2.23
C SER A 59 15.15 -18.43 -2.13
N VAL A 60 15.32 -19.00 -0.93
CA VAL A 60 14.72 -20.33 -0.67
C VAL A 60 13.22 -20.26 -0.98
N PRO A 61 12.56 -21.39 -1.28
CA PRO A 61 11.11 -21.41 -1.48
C PRO A 61 10.40 -20.65 -0.37
N PHE A 62 9.50 -19.73 -0.76
CA PHE A 62 8.78 -18.88 0.16
C PHE A 62 7.27 -19.01 -0.06
N ILE A 63 6.54 -19.32 1.01
CA ILE A 63 5.07 -19.40 1.03
C ILE A 63 4.54 -18.23 1.85
N ALA A 64 3.66 -17.44 1.24
CA ALA A 64 3.00 -16.32 1.89
C ALA A 64 1.54 -16.67 2.22
N VAL A 65 1.16 -16.53 3.49
CA VAL A 65 -0.19 -16.77 4.00
C VAL A 65 -0.66 -15.51 4.71
N PRO A 66 -1.29 -14.56 3.99
CA PRO A 66 -1.75 -13.31 4.58
C PRO A 66 -2.93 -13.53 5.52
N THR A 67 -2.90 -12.86 6.68
CA THR A 67 -4.01 -12.82 7.64
C THR A 67 -4.70 -11.45 7.68
N THR A 68 -4.33 -10.55 6.77
CA THR A 68 -4.94 -9.23 6.57
C THR A 68 -5.24 -9.01 5.09
N ALA A 69 -6.31 -8.31 4.78
CA ALA A 69 -6.69 -7.95 3.42
C ALA A 69 -6.36 -6.45 3.18
N GLY A 70 -5.12 -6.16 2.78
CA GLY A 70 -4.66 -4.78 2.62
C GLY A 70 -3.47 -4.64 1.70
N THR A 71 -2.30 -5.10 2.13
CA THR A 71 -1.02 -4.79 1.49
C THR A 71 -0.74 -5.50 0.16
N GLY A 72 -1.39 -6.64 -0.10
CA GLY A 72 -1.07 -7.48 -1.26
C GLY A 72 0.39 -7.94 -1.31
N SER A 73 1.07 -7.97 -0.14
CA SER A 73 2.50 -8.31 -0.07
C SER A 73 2.81 -9.72 -0.58
N GLU A 74 1.85 -10.63 -0.50
CA GLU A 74 1.95 -12.02 -0.94
C GLU A 74 2.21 -12.20 -2.44
N VAL A 75 1.98 -11.16 -3.24
CA VAL A 75 2.21 -11.17 -4.70
C VAL A 75 3.19 -10.10 -5.17
N THR A 76 3.95 -9.51 -4.24
CA THR A 76 4.95 -8.49 -4.57
C THR A 76 6.38 -8.99 -4.38
N ARG A 77 7.32 -8.36 -5.11
CA ARG A 77 8.75 -8.69 -5.11
C ARG A 77 9.59 -7.84 -4.16
N ASN A 78 8.99 -7.15 -3.22
CA ASN A 78 9.66 -6.29 -2.26
C ASN A 78 9.28 -6.65 -0.83
N ALA A 79 10.20 -6.39 0.08
CA ALA A 79 10.01 -6.41 1.52
C ALA A 79 10.24 -5.00 2.05
N VAL A 80 9.24 -4.41 2.71
CA VAL A 80 9.34 -3.09 3.33
C VAL A 80 9.68 -3.27 4.81
N LEU A 81 10.86 -2.84 5.20
CA LEU A 81 11.40 -3.05 6.54
C LEU A 81 11.59 -1.72 7.27
N ALA A 82 11.20 -1.70 8.53
CA ALA A 82 11.43 -0.55 9.40
C ALA A 82 12.86 -0.55 9.93
N SER A 83 13.53 0.60 9.87
CA SER A 83 14.78 0.88 10.58
C SER A 83 14.54 1.96 11.63
N PRO A 84 14.31 1.58 12.90
CA PRO A 84 14.09 2.56 13.97
C PRO A 84 15.27 3.51 14.15
N GLU A 85 16.50 3.02 13.99
CA GLU A 85 17.74 3.80 14.08
C GLU A 85 17.75 4.97 13.10
N HIS A 86 17.31 4.72 11.84
CA HIS A 86 17.29 5.74 10.78
C HIS A 86 15.95 6.44 10.67
N ARG A 87 14.94 6.04 11.47
CA ARG A 87 13.57 6.56 11.41
C ARG A 87 12.99 6.54 9.98
N VAL A 88 13.13 5.39 9.30
CA VAL A 88 12.66 5.18 7.93
C VAL A 88 12.07 3.78 7.76
N LYS A 89 11.16 3.65 6.79
CA LYS A 89 10.80 2.35 6.19
C LYS A 89 11.46 2.29 4.81
N VAL A 90 12.18 1.22 4.56
CA VAL A 90 12.95 1.04 3.32
C VAL A 90 12.69 -0.33 2.72
N SER A 91 12.84 -0.44 1.41
CA SER A 91 12.62 -1.69 0.69
C SER A 91 13.93 -2.44 0.46
N LEU A 92 13.83 -3.75 0.54
CA LEU A 92 14.66 -4.70 -0.19
C LEU A 92 13.80 -5.18 -1.34
N ARG A 93 14.30 -5.12 -2.58
CA ARG A 93 13.49 -5.40 -3.77
C ARG A 93 14.26 -6.21 -4.80
N SER A 94 13.70 -7.35 -5.17
CA SER A 94 14.26 -8.18 -6.23
C SER A 94 13.18 -9.10 -6.82
N PRO A 95 13.17 -9.36 -8.14
CA PRO A 95 12.32 -10.40 -8.73
C PRO A 95 12.60 -11.79 -8.15
N LEU A 96 13.79 -12.01 -7.58
CA LEU A 96 14.20 -13.28 -6.96
C LEU A 96 13.54 -13.52 -5.58
N MET A 97 12.76 -12.56 -5.06
CA MET A 97 12.05 -12.65 -3.79
C MET A 97 10.55 -12.90 -3.95
N LEU A 98 10.07 -13.05 -5.18
CA LEU A 98 8.64 -13.30 -5.39
C LEU A 98 8.24 -14.60 -4.69
N PRO A 99 7.15 -14.62 -3.88
CA PRO A 99 6.67 -15.82 -3.24
C PRO A 99 6.43 -16.96 -4.27
N ARG A 100 6.83 -18.16 -3.92
CA ARG A 100 6.58 -19.37 -4.73
C ARG A 100 5.11 -19.74 -4.72
N LEU A 101 4.45 -19.49 -3.59
CA LEU A 101 3.03 -19.74 -3.38
C LEU A 101 2.45 -18.64 -2.49
N ALA A 102 1.28 -18.13 -2.86
CA ALA A 102 0.43 -17.30 -2.02
C ALA A 102 -0.83 -18.11 -1.70
N VAL A 103 -1.11 -18.31 -0.41
CA VAL A 103 -2.31 -18.97 0.10
C VAL A 103 -3.19 -17.89 0.70
N VAL A 104 -4.19 -17.45 -0.05
CA VAL A 104 -5.10 -16.38 0.36
C VAL A 104 -6.39 -17.01 0.81
N ASP A 105 -6.52 -17.19 2.12
CA ASP A 105 -7.70 -17.76 2.76
C ASP A 105 -8.46 -16.64 3.49
N PRO A 106 -9.68 -16.27 3.05
CA PRO A 106 -10.46 -15.22 3.69
C PRO A 106 -10.87 -15.56 5.13
N GLU A 107 -10.95 -16.84 5.51
CA GLU A 107 -11.26 -17.25 6.88
C GLU A 107 -10.23 -16.73 7.88
N LEU A 108 -8.96 -16.58 7.48
CA LEU A 108 -7.90 -16.03 8.32
C LEU A 108 -8.09 -14.54 8.66
N THR A 109 -9.06 -13.89 8.04
CA THR A 109 -9.38 -12.48 8.29
C THR A 109 -10.63 -12.27 9.16
N LEU A 110 -11.37 -13.34 9.52
CA LEU A 110 -12.64 -13.24 10.24
C LEU A 110 -12.51 -12.56 11.61
N GLU A 111 -11.42 -12.86 12.33
CA GLU A 111 -11.16 -12.32 13.67
C GLU A 111 -10.43 -10.96 13.66
N LEU A 112 -10.25 -10.32 12.50
CA LEU A 112 -9.62 -9.01 12.45
C LEU A 112 -10.47 -7.96 13.17
N PRO A 113 -9.87 -7.16 14.07
CA PRO A 113 -10.57 -6.03 14.68
C PRO A 113 -11.09 -5.06 13.62
N PRO A 114 -12.25 -4.41 13.86
CA PRO A 114 -12.82 -3.42 12.93
C PRO A 114 -11.81 -2.35 12.48
N ALA A 115 -11.02 -1.79 13.41
CA ALA A 115 -10.01 -0.77 13.09
C ALA A 115 -8.92 -1.29 12.13
N VAL A 116 -8.53 -2.57 12.25
CA VAL A 116 -7.58 -3.20 11.32
C VAL A 116 -8.25 -3.43 9.97
N THR A 117 -9.48 -3.94 9.96
CA THR A 117 -10.28 -4.12 8.73
C THR A 117 -10.43 -2.79 7.98
N ALA A 118 -10.73 -1.69 8.68
CA ALA A 118 -10.87 -0.36 8.12
C ALA A 118 -9.57 0.12 7.46
N SER A 119 -8.48 0.12 8.22
CA SER A 119 -7.19 0.62 7.75
C SER A 119 -6.62 -0.21 6.61
N THR A 120 -6.67 -1.54 6.71
CA THR A 120 -6.17 -2.42 5.64
C THR A 120 -7.07 -2.39 4.40
N GLY A 121 -8.38 -2.32 4.58
CA GLY A 121 -9.32 -2.22 3.45
C GLY A 121 -9.17 -0.91 2.66
N LEU A 122 -8.93 0.21 3.33
CA LEU A 122 -8.62 1.48 2.68
C LEU A 122 -7.21 1.50 2.06
N ASP A 123 -6.26 0.75 2.62
CA ASP A 123 -4.96 0.52 1.97
C ASP A 123 -5.14 -0.24 0.66
N ALA A 124 -5.91 -1.33 0.66
CA ALA A 124 -6.26 -2.07 -0.56
C ALA A 124 -6.93 -1.16 -1.60
N LEU A 125 -7.89 -0.32 -1.18
CA LEU A 125 -8.54 0.65 -2.07
C LEU A 125 -7.52 1.64 -2.66
N THR A 126 -6.61 2.15 -1.84
CA THR A 126 -5.54 3.04 -2.31
C THR A 126 -4.64 2.35 -3.33
N GLN A 127 -4.30 1.08 -3.08
CA GLN A 127 -3.49 0.25 -3.99
C GLN A 127 -4.22 -0.18 -5.26
N LEU A 128 -5.51 0.09 -5.37
CA LEU A 128 -6.30 -0.08 -6.59
C LEU A 128 -6.46 1.25 -7.35
N ILE A 129 -6.70 2.35 -6.62
CA ILE A 129 -6.88 3.67 -7.23
C ILE A 129 -5.56 4.22 -7.78
N GLU A 130 -4.48 4.21 -7.00
CA GLU A 130 -3.21 4.79 -7.44
C GLU A 130 -2.62 4.08 -8.68
N PRO A 131 -2.56 2.74 -8.76
CA PRO A 131 -2.14 2.07 -9.99
C PRO A 131 -3.07 2.33 -11.17
N TYR A 132 -4.39 2.43 -10.93
CA TYR A 132 -5.35 2.72 -11.99
C TYR A 132 -5.10 4.08 -12.64
N VAL A 133 -4.79 5.11 -11.86
CA VAL A 133 -4.51 6.46 -12.39
C VAL A 133 -3.02 6.68 -12.69
N SER A 134 -2.15 5.70 -12.44
CA SER A 134 -0.70 5.81 -12.62
C SER A 134 -0.32 6.09 -14.07
N ILE A 135 0.77 6.84 -14.26
CA ILE A 135 1.39 7.00 -15.59
C ILE A 135 1.90 5.68 -16.18
N ARG A 136 1.94 4.60 -15.41
CA ARG A 136 2.36 3.25 -15.78
C ARG A 136 1.18 2.28 -15.92
N ALA A 137 -0.05 2.77 -15.78
CA ALA A 137 -1.26 1.96 -15.92
C ALA A 137 -1.26 1.27 -17.30
N ASN A 138 -1.79 0.07 -17.34
CA ASN A 138 -1.91 -0.72 -18.56
C ASN A 138 -3.18 -1.59 -18.50
N LEU A 139 -3.58 -2.15 -19.62
CA LEU A 139 -4.83 -2.90 -19.77
C LEU A 139 -5.00 -4.03 -18.73
N LEU A 140 -3.92 -4.74 -18.37
CA LEU A 140 -3.99 -5.82 -17.37
C LEU A 140 -4.17 -5.26 -15.97
N THR A 141 -3.40 -4.24 -15.60
CA THR A 141 -3.52 -3.60 -14.30
C THR A 141 -4.86 -2.87 -14.15
N ASP A 142 -5.38 -2.30 -15.22
CA ASP A 142 -6.72 -1.69 -15.23
C ASP A 142 -7.80 -2.72 -14.89
N GLY A 143 -7.73 -3.92 -15.47
CA GLY A 143 -8.65 -5.01 -15.15
C GLY A 143 -8.62 -5.40 -13.66
N PHE A 144 -7.43 -5.51 -13.07
CA PHE A 144 -7.27 -5.78 -11.64
C PHE A 144 -7.85 -4.65 -10.77
N CYS A 145 -7.54 -3.40 -11.11
CA CYS A 145 -7.99 -2.24 -10.35
C CYS A 145 -9.53 -2.09 -10.39
N LEU A 146 -10.12 -2.21 -11.57
CA LEU A 146 -11.58 -2.06 -11.74
C LEU A 146 -12.35 -3.13 -10.98
N GLU A 147 -11.92 -4.39 -11.06
CA GLU A 147 -12.56 -5.48 -10.31
C GLU A 147 -12.36 -5.32 -8.81
N GLY A 148 -11.14 -4.98 -8.37
CA GLY A 148 -10.85 -4.76 -6.97
C GLY A 148 -11.68 -3.61 -6.37
N MET A 149 -11.78 -2.47 -7.06
CA MET A 149 -12.60 -1.33 -6.61
C MET A 149 -14.10 -1.67 -6.48
N ARG A 150 -14.66 -2.46 -7.41
CA ARG A 150 -16.06 -2.96 -7.28
C ARG A 150 -16.25 -3.78 -6.03
N ARG A 151 -15.28 -4.64 -5.68
CA ARG A 151 -15.35 -5.48 -4.48
C ARG A 151 -15.26 -4.65 -3.22
N VAL A 152 -14.32 -3.71 -3.15
CA VAL A 152 -14.18 -2.82 -2.00
C VAL A 152 -15.45 -1.98 -1.79
N SER A 153 -16.02 -1.39 -2.86
CA SER A 153 -17.19 -0.52 -2.76
C SER A 153 -18.42 -1.22 -2.15
N ARG A 154 -18.61 -2.50 -2.45
CA ARG A 154 -19.76 -3.29 -1.94
C ARG A 154 -19.50 -3.98 -0.61
N SER A 155 -18.23 -4.25 -0.24
CA SER A 155 -17.94 -5.19 0.83
C SER A 155 -17.12 -4.62 1.99
N LEU A 156 -16.38 -3.51 1.86
CA LEU A 156 -15.57 -2.98 2.96
C LEU A 156 -16.43 -2.57 4.17
N ARG A 157 -17.56 -1.88 3.94
CA ARG A 157 -18.51 -1.54 5.01
C ARG A 157 -19.06 -2.78 5.71
N ARG A 158 -19.42 -3.80 4.93
CA ARG A 158 -19.93 -5.07 5.47
C ARG A 158 -18.87 -5.79 6.30
N ALA A 159 -17.63 -5.90 5.79
CA ALA A 159 -16.52 -6.51 6.51
C ALA A 159 -16.18 -5.77 7.81
N TYR A 160 -16.36 -4.44 7.85
CA TYR A 160 -16.15 -3.63 9.04
C TYR A 160 -17.24 -3.83 10.10
N HIS A 161 -18.51 -3.73 9.70
CA HIS A 161 -19.66 -3.83 10.63
C HIS A 161 -20.00 -5.28 11.00
N SER A 162 -19.71 -6.23 10.12
CA SER A 162 -20.04 -7.64 10.25
C SER A 162 -18.80 -8.49 9.96
N GLY A 163 -17.83 -8.48 10.88
CA GLY A 163 -16.52 -9.09 10.71
C GLY A 163 -16.53 -10.57 10.29
N HIS A 164 -17.58 -11.31 10.64
CA HIS A 164 -17.78 -12.73 10.28
C HIS A 164 -18.55 -12.94 8.96
N ASP A 165 -18.85 -11.88 8.19
CA ASP A 165 -19.40 -12.01 6.85
C ASP A 165 -18.33 -12.54 5.88
N ILE A 166 -18.29 -13.85 5.71
CA ILE A 166 -17.28 -14.52 4.88
C ILE A 166 -17.28 -14.03 3.43
N THR A 167 -18.45 -13.72 2.86
CA THR A 167 -18.52 -13.19 1.49
C THR A 167 -17.87 -11.81 1.39
N ALA A 168 -18.05 -10.96 2.41
CA ALA A 168 -17.38 -9.68 2.45
C ALA A 168 -15.85 -9.84 2.66
N ARG A 169 -15.41 -10.82 3.46
CA ARG A 169 -13.99 -11.14 3.63
C ARG A 169 -13.35 -11.71 2.35
N GLU A 170 -14.06 -12.55 1.60
CA GLU A 170 -13.63 -13.03 0.27
C GLU A 170 -13.40 -11.87 -0.69
N ASP A 171 -14.34 -10.94 -0.78
CA ASP A 171 -14.22 -9.75 -1.61
C ASP A 171 -13.02 -8.90 -1.22
N MET A 172 -12.81 -8.67 0.07
CA MET A 172 -11.70 -7.86 0.55
C MET A 172 -10.35 -8.56 0.35
N SER A 173 -10.27 -9.86 0.56
CA SER A 173 -9.05 -10.66 0.33
C SER A 173 -8.65 -10.64 -1.15
N LEU A 174 -9.64 -10.82 -2.05
CA LEU A 174 -9.39 -10.72 -3.48
C LEU A 174 -9.03 -9.30 -3.91
N ALA A 175 -9.68 -8.27 -3.37
CA ALA A 175 -9.34 -6.88 -3.66
C ALA A 175 -7.90 -6.54 -3.25
N SER A 176 -7.44 -7.01 -2.08
CA SER A 176 -6.06 -6.87 -1.62
C SER A 176 -5.07 -7.55 -2.58
N LEU A 177 -5.35 -8.79 -2.96
CA LEU A 177 -4.54 -9.55 -3.92
C LEU A 177 -4.43 -8.81 -5.26
N LEU A 178 -5.56 -8.34 -5.81
CA LEU A 178 -5.60 -7.58 -7.06
C LEU A 178 -4.84 -6.26 -6.95
N GLY A 179 -4.93 -5.57 -5.80
CA GLY A 179 -4.14 -4.38 -5.49
C GLY A 179 -2.64 -4.67 -5.49
N GLY A 180 -2.22 -5.77 -4.89
CA GLY A 180 -0.83 -6.23 -4.91
C GLY A 180 -0.31 -6.51 -6.32
N LEU A 181 -1.11 -7.17 -7.16
CA LEU A 181 -0.78 -7.41 -8.57
C LEU A 181 -0.70 -6.10 -9.36
N ALA A 182 -1.63 -5.17 -9.12
CA ALA A 182 -1.64 -3.88 -9.79
C ALA A 182 -0.43 -3.02 -9.41
N LEU A 183 -0.13 -2.87 -8.12
CA LEU A 183 1.01 -2.06 -7.66
C LEU A 183 2.36 -2.62 -8.13
N ALA A 184 2.48 -3.95 -8.21
CA ALA A 184 3.72 -4.58 -8.66
C ALA A 184 4.06 -4.27 -10.13
N ASN A 185 3.03 -3.94 -10.95
CA ASN A 185 3.16 -3.75 -12.40
C ASN A 185 2.93 -2.29 -12.85
N ALA A 186 2.09 -1.50 -12.17
CA ALA A 186 1.83 -0.10 -12.50
C ALA A 186 2.43 0.89 -11.48
N GLY A 187 2.94 0.41 -10.35
CA GLY A 187 3.44 1.27 -9.27
C GLY A 187 2.30 1.96 -8.52
N LEU A 188 2.68 2.94 -7.70
CA LEU A 188 1.79 3.66 -6.81
C LEU A 188 1.89 5.17 -7.08
N GLY A 189 1.28 5.99 -6.24
CA GLY A 189 1.22 7.44 -6.36
C GLY A 189 1.67 8.19 -5.11
N VAL A 190 1.12 9.39 -4.95
CA VAL A 190 1.51 10.34 -3.91
C VAL A 190 1.09 9.91 -2.50
N VAL A 191 -0.02 9.17 -2.36
CA VAL A 191 -0.47 8.67 -1.05
C VAL A 191 0.59 7.76 -0.45
N HIS A 192 1.00 6.74 -1.20
CA HIS A 192 2.10 5.86 -0.80
C HIS A 192 3.46 6.58 -0.78
N GLY A 193 3.62 7.65 -1.56
CA GLY A 193 4.79 8.52 -1.49
C GLY A 193 4.97 9.14 -0.11
N PHE A 194 3.88 9.51 0.55
CA PHE A 194 3.89 9.98 1.95
C PHE A 194 3.88 8.84 2.96
N ALA A 195 3.24 7.70 2.67
CA ALA A 195 3.06 6.63 3.66
C ALA A 195 4.40 6.06 4.17
N ALA A 196 5.41 5.93 3.31
CA ALA A 196 6.71 5.43 3.72
C ALA A 196 7.45 6.38 4.68
N PRO A 197 7.64 7.70 4.39
CA PRO A 197 8.27 8.62 5.33
C PRO A 197 7.46 8.84 6.61
N VAL A 198 6.13 8.94 6.53
CA VAL A 198 5.28 9.07 7.71
C VAL A 198 5.43 7.85 8.62
N GLY A 199 5.23 6.65 8.09
CA GLY A 199 5.35 5.41 8.89
C GLY A 199 6.78 5.08 9.33
N GLY A 200 7.81 5.73 8.78
CA GLY A 200 9.19 5.61 9.24
C GLY A 200 9.53 6.58 10.38
N MET A 201 8.89 7.74 10.42
CA MET A 201 9.15 8.79 11.40
C MET A 201 8.21 8.74 12.60
N PHE A 202 7.01 8.19 12.42
CA PHE A 202 5.94 8.13 13.43
C PHE A 202 5.41 6.71 13.57
N ASP A 203 4.91 6.39 14.76
CA ASP A 203 4.29 5.09 15.04
C ASP A 203 2.83 5.09 14.55
N ALA A 204 2.67 5.13 13.24
CA ALA A 204 1.38 5.13 12.58
C ALA A 204 1.23 3.87 11.70
N PRO A 205 0.10 3.13 11.80
CA PRO A 205 -0.17 1.99 10.95
C PRO A 205 -0.22 2.41 9.48
N HIS A 206 0.43 1.65 8.59
CA HIS A 206 0.55 1.98 7.17
C HIS A 206 -0.81 2.25 6.50
N GLY A 207 -1.76 1.34 6.68
CA GLY A 207 -3.09 1.49 6.10
C GLY A 207 -3.87 2.69 6.66
N ALA A 208 -3.66 3.07 7.93
CA ALA A 208 -4.29 4.26 8.49
C ALA A 208 -3.72 5.55 7.87
N ILE A 209 -2.41 5.57 7.58
CA ILE A 209 -1.78 6.69 6.86
C ILE A 209 -2.37 6.79 5.44
N CYS A 210 -2.44 5.68 4.71
CA CYS A 210 -3.01 5.65 3.37
C CYS A 210 -4.48 6.11 3.38
N ALA A 211 -5.27 5.64 4.33
CA ALA A 211 -6.68 6.00 4.50
C ALA A 211 -6.88 7.51 4.73
N ALA A 212 -6.09 8.09 5.65
CA ALA A 212 -6.17 9.53 5.95
C ALA A 212 -5.74 10.41 4.76
N LEU A 213 -4.79 9.96 3.95
CA LEU A 213 -4.25 10.70 2.81
C LEU A 213 -5.08 10.54 1.53
N LEU A 214 -5.78 9.41 1.35
CA LEU A 214 -6.43 9.05 0.08
C LEU A 214 -7.38 10.13 -0.47
N PRO A 215 -8.36 10.66 0.27
CA PRO A 215 -9.28 11.68 -0.26
C PRO A 215 -8.56 12.97 -0.64
N HIS A 216 -7.50 13.32 0.07
CA HIS A 216 -6.69 14.51 -0.19
C HIS A 216 -5.75 14.32 -1.38
N GLY A 217 -5.18 13.11 -1.52
CA GLY A 217 -4.37 12.71 -2.68
C GLY A 217 -5.16 12.76 -3.99
N MET A 218 -6.40 12.24 -3.97
CA MET A 218 -7.30 12.35 -5.12
C MET A 218 -7.64 13.79 -5.43
N ALA A 219 -8.03 14.58 -4.42
CA ALA A 219 -8.43 15.98 -4.60
C ALA A 219 -7.30 16.83 -5.22
N ILE A 220 -6.07 16.66 -4.75
CA ILE A 220 -4.93 17.41 -5.27
C ILE A 220 -4.60 17.01 -6.71
N ASN A 221 -4.63 15.71 -7.03
CA ASN A 221 -4.38 15.21 -8.38
C ASN A 221 -5.43 15.68 -9.38
N ILE A 222 -6.73 15.63 -9.01
CA ILE A 222 -7.83 16.11 -9.86
C ILE A 222 -7.69 17.60 -10.12
N ARG A 223 -7.45 18.42 -9.08
CA ARG A 223 -7.26 19.85 -9.22
C ARG A 223 -6.06 20.20 -10.09
N ALA A 224 -4.92 19.57 -9.87
CA ALA A 224 -3.70 19.76 -10.65
C ALA A 224 -3.90 19.33 -12.10
N SER A 225 -4.61 18.23 -12.35
CA SER A 225 -4.92 17.76 -13.70
C SER A 225 -5.85 18.71 -14.44
N ARG A 226 -6.89 19.25 -13.79
CA ARG A 226 -7.75 20.27 -14.41
C ARG A 226 -7.00 21.54 -14.81
N ALA A 227 -6.05 21.97 -13.97
CA ALA A 227 -5.29 23.18 -14.23
C ALA A 227 -4.25 23.00 -15.34
N ARG A 228 -3.65 21.81 -15.49
CA ARG A 228 -2.48 21.61 -16.35
C ARG A 228 -2.69 20.62 -17.50
N ALA A 229 -3.71 19.78 -17.43
CA ALA A 229 -4.03 18.76 -18.44
C ALA A 229 -5.53 18.45 -18.48
N PRO A 230 -6.40 19.46 -18.76
CA PRO A 230 -7.86 19.31 -18.65
C PRO A 230 -8.44 18.23 -19.57
N GLU A 231 -7.84 18.01 -20.73
CA GLU A 231 -8.25 16.99 -21.70
C GLU A 231 -7.54 15.63 -21.46
N GLY A 232 -6.73 15.53 -20.39
CA GLY A 232 -5.94 14.36 -20.08
C GLY A 232 -6.80 13.17 -19.63
N GLU A 233 -6.27 11.95 -19.81
CA GLU A 233 -6.93 10.72 -19.41
C GLU A 233 -7.12 10.61 -17.89
N THR A 234 -6.31 11.29 -17.10
CA THR A 234 -6.35 11.27 -15.62
C THR A 234 -7.73 11.62 -15.08
N LEU A 235 -8.36 12.67 -15.61
CA LEU A 235 -9.70 13.09 -15.15
C LEU A 235 -10.75 12.04 -15.46
N ARG A 236 -10.74 11.49 -16.67
CA ARG A 236 -11.65 10.38 -17.09
C ARG A 236 -11.46 9.15 -16.22
N ARG A 237 -10.23 8.83 -15.82
CA ARG A 237 -9.94 7.72 -14.90
C ARG A 237 -10.52 7.99 -13.50
N TYR A 238 -10.40 9.21 -12.97
CA TYR A 238 -11.02 9.57 -11.68
C TYR A 238 -12.56 9.59 -11.75
N GLU A 239 -13.17 9.97 -12.87
CA GLU A 239 -14.61 9.81 -13.07
C GLU A 239 -15.02 8.33 -13.08
N THR A 240 -14.23 7.46 -13.71
CA THR A 240 -14.48 6.01 -13.66
C THR A 240 -14.38 5.46 -12.23
N VAL A 241 -13.39 5.91 -11.45
CA VAL A 241 -13.29 5.60 -10.02
C VAL A 241 -14.57 6.04 -9.29
N ALA A 242 -15.03 7.27 -9.50
CA ALA A 242 -16.24 7.80 -8.88
C ALA A 242 -17.47 6.93 -9.20
N ARG A 243 -17.67 6.61 -10.48
CA ARG A 243 -18.80 5.75 -10.91
C ARG A 243 -18.78 4.37 -10.27
N LEU A 244 -17.59 3.77 -10.13
CA LEU A 244 -17.45 2.46 -9.48
C LEU A 244 -17.72 2.51 -7.98
N LEU A 245 -17.28 3.56 -7.30
CA LEU A 245 -17.42 3.70 -5.86
C LEU A 245 -18.86 4.07 -5.46
N THR A 246 -19.48 4.99 -6.20
CA THR A 246 -20.83 5.47 -5.92
C THR A 246 -21.92 4.55 -6.47
N GLY A 247 -21.63 3.82 -7.55
CA GLY A 247 -22.62 3.08 -8.32
C GLY A 247 -23.44 3.95 -9.29
N GLU A 248 -23.16 5.26 -9.34
CA GLU A 248 -23.88 6.23 -10.17
C GLU A 248 -23.21 6.41 -11.54
N PRO A 249 -23.86 6.08 -12.66
CA PRO A 249 -23.25 6.15 -13.99
C PRO A 249 -22.81 7.55 -14.42
N GLY A 250 -23.43 8.59 -13.87
CA GLY A 250 -23.14 10.00 -14.15
C GLY A 250 -22.15 10.64 -13.18
N ALA A 251 -21.61 9.89 -12.21
CA ALA A 251 -20.76 10.45 -11.16
C ALA A 251 -19.53 11.14 -11.72
N VAL A 252 -19.24 12.32 -11.19
CA VAL A 252 -18.04 13.11 -11.45
C VAL A 252 -16.94 12.81 -10.41
N ALA A 253 -15.70 13.17 -10.73
CA ALA A 253 -14.55 12.82 -9.90
C ALA A 253 -14.67 13.27 -8.43
N GLU A 254 -15.30 14.43 -8.17
CA GLU A 254 -15.53 14.96 -6.83
C GLU A 254 -16.45 14.09 -5.97
N GLU A 255 -17.44 13.47 -6.58
CA GLU A 255 -18.36 12.56 -5.87
C GLU A 255 -17.62 11.30 -5.38
N GLY A 256 -16.59 10.86 -6.13
CA GLY A 256 -15.70 9.80 -5.67
C GLY A 256 -14.88 10.20 -4.45
N ILE A 257 -14.40 11.45 -4.40
CA ILE A 257 -13.69 11.99 -3.22
C ILE A 257 -14.64 12.02 -2.02
N GLU A 258 -15.85 12.52 -2.22
CA GLU A 258 -16.82 12.63 -1.14
C GLU A 258 -17.23 11.26 -0.60
N TRP A 259 -17.43 10.27 -1.48
CA TRP A 259 -17.71 8.89 -1.09
C TRP A 259 -16.60 8.33 -0.19
N ILE A 260 -15.31 8.59 -0.53
CA ILE A 260 -14.18 8.13 0.30
C ILE A 260 -14.14 8.88 1.62
N ARG A 261 -14.42 10.19 1.66
CA ARG A 261 -14.50 10.96 2.91
C ARG A 261 -15.56 10.39 3.85
N GLN A 262 -16.76 10.13 3.33
CA GLN A 262 -17.84 9.51 4.09
C GLN A 262 -17.44 8.11 4.60
N LEU A 263 -16.78 7.32 3.76
CA LEU A 263 -16.26 6.01 4.16
C LEU A 263 -15.24 6.15 5.29
N CYS A 264 -14.27 7.06 5.18
CA CYS A 264 -13.28 7.29 6.24
C CYS A 264 -13.94 7.72 7.56
N GLN A 265 -14.98 8.58 7.53
CA GLN A 265 -15.74 8.97 8.71
C GLN A 265 -16.49 7.79 9.33
N GLU A 266 -17.20 7.01 8.51
CA GLU A 266 -17.95 5.82 8.94
C GLU A 266 -17.02 4.77 9.57
N LEU A 267 -15.86 4.54 8.98
CA LEU A 267 -14.85 3.60 9.46
C LEU A 267 -13.95 4.18 10.56
N GLN A 268 -14.24 5.39 11.03
CA GLN A 268 -13.55 6.07 12.14
C GLN A 268 -12.03 6.21 11.90
N ILE A 269 -11.62 6.53 10.68
CA ILE A 269 -10.21 6.75 10.37
C ILE A 269 -9.74 8.05 11.04
N PRO A 270 -8.72 8.00 11.92
CA PRO A 270 -8.21 9.17 12.60
C PRO A 270 -7.37 10.06 11.66
N PRO A 271 -7.33 11.39 11.89
CA PRO A 271 -6.41 12.27 11.18
C PRO A 271 -4.96 11.95 11.53
N LEU A 272 -4.02 12.37 10.68
CA LEU A 272 -2.60 12.09 10.88
C LEU A 272 -2.03 12.74 12.15
N SER A 273 -2.60 13.87 12.60
CA SER A 273 -2.24 14.52 13.87
C SER A 273 -2.43 13.62 15.09
N SER A 274 -3.35 12.65 15.04
CA SER A 274 -3.55 11.65 16.11
C SER A 274 -2.31 10.77 16.34
N TYR A 275 -1.41 10.69 15.38
CA TYR A 275 -0.14 9.95 15.46
C TYR A 275 1.05 10.86 15.82
N GLY A 276 0.78 12.10 16.28
CA GLY A 276 1.80 13.05 16.72
C GLY A 276 2.48 13.84 15.62
N ILE A 277 1.96 13.78 14.37
CA ILE A 277 2.45 14.58 13.26
C ILE A 277 1.96 16.02 13.44
N GLN A 278 2.86 16.99 13.28
CA GLN A 278 2.60 18.41 13.47
C GLN A 278 3.07 19.22 12.26
N GLU A 279 2.62 20.47 12.14
CA GLU A 279 3.00 21.39 11.06
C GLU A 279 4.53 21.51 10.87
N ARG A 280 5.30 21.47 11.95
CA ARG A 280 6.78 21.50 11.90
C ARG A 280 7.40 20.32 11.15
N ASP A 281 6.69 19.20 11.04
CA ASP A 281 7.17 17.99 10.37
C ASP A 281 6.91 18.01 8.86
N VAL A 282 5.95 18.87 8.43
CA VAL A 282 5.50 18.97 7.04
C VAL A 282 6.63 19.23 6.05
N PRO A 283 7.57 20.16 6.26
CA PRO A 283 8.66 20.39 5.30
C PRO A 283 9.50 19.15 5.06
N THR A 284 9.84 18.41 6.13
CA THR A 284 10.64 17.18 6.05
C THR A 284 9.88 16.05 5.35
N LEU A 285 8.59 15.88 5.67
CA LEU A 285 7.76 14.86 5.06
C LEU A 285 7.54 15.12 3.55
N VAL A 286 7.31 16.39 3.17
CA VAL A 286 7.18 16.80 1.76
C VAL A 286 8.48 16.55 0.99
N GLU A 287 9.63 16.88 1.56
CA GLU A 287 10.93 16.61 0.92
C GLU A 287 11.15 15.11 0.69
N LYS A 288 10.86 14.29 1.70
CA LYS A 288 10.99 12.82 1.58
C LYS A 288 9.98 12.24 0.58
N ALA A 289 8.71 12.66 0.64
CA ALA A 289 7.66 12.20 -0.27
C ALA A 289 7.92 12.58 -1.74
N SER A 290 8.48 13.76 -1.99
CA SER A 290 8.83 14.20 -3.35
C SER A 290 9.88 13.31 -4.02
N ARG A 291 10.73 12.64 -3.22
CA ARG A 291 11.78 11.72 -3.70
C ARG A 291 11.37 10.25 -3.67
N ALA A 292 10.25 9.93 -3.05
CA ALA A 292 9.79 8.55 -2.92
C ALA A 292 9.54 7.90 -4.30
N SER A 293 9.91 6.61 -4.41
CA SER A 293 9.72 5.86 -5.66
C SER A 293 8.24 5.76 -6.06
N SER A 294 7.33 5.71 -5.09
CA SER A 294 5.88 5.66 -5.33
C SER A 294 5.37 6.94 -6.01
N THR A 295 5.84 8.12 -5.57
CA THR A 295 5.44 9.41 -6.16
C THR A 295 5.76 9.52 -7.65
N LYS A 296 6.76 8.76 -8.13
CA LYS A 296 7.11 8.74 -9.57
C LYS A 296 6.05 8.09 -10.46
N GLY A 297 5.10 7.35 -9.90
CA GLY A 297 3.96 6.77 -10.62
C GLY A 297 2.73 7.67 -10.64
N ASN A 298 2.74 8.78 -9.88
CA ASN A 298 1.59 9.67 -9.76
C ASN A 298 1.13 10.20 -11.13
N PRO A 299 -0.18 10.35 -11.37
CA PRO A 299 -0.72 10.70 -12.70
C PRO A 299 -0.29 12.08 -13.20
N ILE A 300 0.09 12.96 -12.30
CA ILE A 300 0.60 14.29 -12.61
C ILE A 300 1.72 14.65 -11.61
N THR A 301 2.77 15.31 -12.08
CA THR A 301 3.82 15.80 -11.20
C THR A 301 3.27 16.91 -10.31
N LEU A 302 3.33 16.72 -9.00
CA LEU A 302 2.89 17.70 -8.03
C LEU A 302 4.04 18.61 -7.61
N THR A 303 3.74 19.90 -7.43
CA THR A 303 4.67 20.89 -6.88
C THR A 303 4.85 20.65 -5.37
N ARG A 304 5.90 21.24 -4.79
CA ARG A 304 6.11 21.18 -3.33
C ARG A 304 4.95 21.81 -2.54
N ASP A 305 4.34 22.85 -3.07
CA ASP A 305 3.20 23.50 -2.42
C ASP A 305 1.94 22.64 -2.50
N GLU A 306 1.71 21.94 -3.61
CA GLU A 306 0.63 20.94 -3.72
C GLU A 306 0.84 19.77 -2.75
N LEU A 307 2.05 19.26 -2.62
CA LEU A 307 2.38 18.22 -1.66
C LEU A 307 2.17 18.70 -0.21
N ARG A 308 2.58 19.94 0.11
CA ARG A 308 2.34 20.56 1.41
C ARG A 308 0.86 20.68 1.72
N GLN A 309 0.08 21.16 0.75
CA GLN A 309 -1.36 21.30 0.89
C GLN A 309 -2.06 19.96 1.11
N LEU A 310 -1.66 18.90 0.36
CA LEU A 310 -2.18 17.55 0.57
C LEU A 310 -1.97 17.10 2.02
N LEU A 311 -0.73 17.19 2.51
CA LEU A 311 -0.41 16.73 3.86
C LEU A 311 -1.12 17.54 4.95
N ASN A 312 -1.15 18.87 4.83
CA ASN A 312 -1.85 19.74 5.78
C ASN A 312 -3.36 19.45 5.85
N SER A 313 -3.97 19.04 4.72
CA SER A 313 -5.39 18.68 4.69
C SER A 313 -5.71 17.36 5.38
N ALA A 314 -4.70 16.54 5.68
CA ALA A 314 -4.83 15.24 6.35
C ALA A 314 -4.43 15.32 7.85
N LEU A 315 -3.93 16.46 8.34
CA LEU A 315 -3.60 16.72 9.74
C LEU A 315 -4.85 17.13 10.52
#